data_58c9d732d960a969709c07e8cd5a1c1d
#
_entry.id   58c9d732d960a969709c07e8cd5a1c1d
#
_cell.length_a   1.000
_cell.length_b   1.000
_cell.length_c   1.000
_cell.angle_alpha   90.00
_cell.angle_beta   90.00
_cell.angle_gamma   90.00
#
_symmetry.space_group_name_H-M   'P 1'
#
loop_
_entity.id
_entity.type
_entity.pdbx_description
1 polymer ?
#
loop_
_entity_poly.entity_id
_entity_poly.type
_entity_poly.pdbx_seq_one_letter_code
_entity_poly.pdbx_strand_id
1 'polypeptide(L)'
;MSERRSPAKTVAMILGGLVALALVCGGGGLFFAKRWAESALEDMAGQAEQTQAEATAFGGGHSQAECQAESMRRGPDTCTDIDVGCMVDAAVFLHTCLQVAPADPATCEGVPSRDTPLEAGTWIAEECARRGYANRQPCNQVLQNGLLRYCDETR
;
A
#
# COMPACT_ATOMS: atom_id res chain seq x y z
N MET A 1 25.01 62.21 13.61
CA MET A 1 26.00 61.13 13.96
C MET A 1 25.42 59.81 13.44
N SER A 2 25.93 59.36 12.28
CA SER A 2 25.48 58.10 11.67
C SER A 2 26.37 56.99 12.20
N GLU A 3 25.79 56.11 13.03
CA GLU A 3 26.48 54.96 13.58
C GLU A 3 26.64 53.89 12.45
N ARG A 4 27.86 53.82 11.88
CA ARG A 4 28.22 52.78 10.92
C ARG A 4 28.15 51.43 11.64
N ARG A 5 27.04 50.70 11.48
CA ARG A 5 26.97 49.28 11.91
C ARG A 5 28.03 48.48 11.20
N SER A 6 28.96 47.90 11.96
CA SER A 6 30.06 47.11 11.45
C SER A 6 29.51 45.93 10.64
N PRO A 7 29.94 45.76 9.35
CA PRO A 7 29.44 44.67 8.50
C PRO A 7 29.70 43.27 9.11
N ALA A 8 30.71 43.17 9.96
CA ALA A 8 31.04 41.92 10.65
C ALA A 8 29.93 41.46 11.63
N LYS A 9 29.24 42.40 12.32
CA LYS A 9 28.13 42.05 13.23
C LYS A 9 26.91 41.56 12.47
N THR A 10 26.64 42.16 11.30
CA THR A 10 25.51 41.76 10.46
C THR A 10 25.74 40.36 9.85
N VAL A 11 26.96 40.07 9.39
CA VAL A 11 27.31 38.75 8.86
C VAL A 11 27.27 37.68 9.95
N ALA A 12 27.74 37.99 11.15
CA ALA A 12 27.67 37.05 12.28
C ALA A 12 26.20 36.72 12.70
N MET A 13 25.28 37.70 12.68
CA MET A 13 23.87 37.47 12.94
C MET A 13 23.20 36.62 11.86
N ILE A 14 23.52 36.83 10.59
CA ILE A 14 22.96 36.03 9.49
C ILE A 14 23.44 34.59 9.56
N LEU A 15 24.75 34.39 9.78
CA LEU A 15 25.33 33.04 9.91
C LEU A 15 24.75 32.29 11.15
N GLY A 16 24.67 32.99 12.28
CA GLY A 16 24.05 32.42 13.51
C GLY A 16 22.57 32.03 13.30
N GLY A 17 21.81 32.85 12.60
CA GLY A 17 20.41 32.58 12.23
C GLY A 17 20.26 31.36 11.30
N LEU A 18 21.14 31.25 10.30
CA LEU A 18 21.12 30.10 9.37
C LEU A 18 21.50 28.77 10.08
N VAL A 19 22.48 28.80 10.97
CA VAL A 19 22.88 27.63 11.76
C VAL A 19 21.76 27.21 12.72
N ALA A 20 21.12 28.17 13.40
CA ALA A 20 19.97 27.88 14.28
C ALA A 20 18.79 27.31 13.49
N LEU A 21 18.49 27.86 12.30
CA LEU A 21 17.44 27.34 11.42
C LEU A 21 17.74 25.93 10.93
N ALA A 22 19.01 25.66 10.56
CA ALA A 22 19.45 24.32 10.15
C ALA A 22 19.36 23.30 11.28
N LEU A 23 19.66 23.67 12.53
CA LEU A 23 19.53 22.81 13.70
C LEU A 23 18.07 22.53 14.06
N VAL A 24 17.19 23.53 13.96
CA VAL A 24 15.77 23.37 14.21
C VAL A 24 15.09 22.54 13.10
N CYS A 25 15.39 22.82 11.83
CA CYS A 25 14.82 22.07 10.71
C CYS A 25 15.45 20.67 10.57
N GLY A 26 16.75 20.51 10.84
CA GLY A 26 17.44 19.22 10.73
C GLY A 26 17.14 18.30 11.92
N GLY A 27 17.29 18.77 13.15
CA GLY A 27 17.09 17.96 14.35
C GLY A 27 15.61 17.75 14.68
N GLY A 28 14.82 18.81 14.67
CA GLY A 28 13.38 18.74 14.94
C GLY A 28 12.62 18.02 13.83
N GLY A 29 12.95 18.31 12.57
CA GLY A 29 12.29 17.69 11.43
C GLY A 29 12.50 16.18 11.36
N LEU A 30 13.71 15.70 11.63
CA LEU A 30 14.00 14.26 11.68
C LEU A 30 13.30 13.56 12.85
N PHE A 31 13.20 14.20 14.01
CA PHE A 31 12.49 13.65 15.17
C PHE A 31 10.99 13.57 14.91
N PHE A 32 10.39 14.63 14.34
CA PHE A 32 8.97 14.63 13.96
C PHE A 32 8.68 13.62 12.84
N ALA A 33 9.55 13.55 11.81
CA ALA A 33 9.40 12.60 10.72
C ALA A 33 9.48 11.15 11.22
N LYS A 34 10.42 10.84 12.13
CA LYS A 34 10.54 9.53 12.74
C LYS A 34 9.29 9.16 13.55
N ARG A 35 8.83 10.04 14.43
CA ARG A 35 7.65 9.79 15.27
C ARG A 35 6.37 9.68 14.43
N TRP A 36 6.24 10.49 13.38
CA TRP A 36 5.10 10.40 12.47
C TRP A 36 5.13 9.09 11.65
N ALA A 37 6.31 8.67 11.18
CA ALA A 37 6.46 7.40 10.48
C ALA A 37 6.17 6.19 11.39
N GLU A 38 6.61 6.22 12.65
CA GLU A 38 6.32 5.16 13.63
C GLU A 38 4.82 5.05 13.89
N SER A 39 4.10 6.15 14.13
CA SER A 39 2.65 6.11 14.33
C SER A 39 1.89 5.68 13.09
N ALA A 40 2.30 6.11 11.89
CA ALA A 40 1.68 5.68 10.64
C ALA A 40 1.88 4.18 10.37
N LEU A 41 3.05 3.63 10.74
CA LEU A 41 3.32 2.20 10.62
C LEU A 41 2.51 1.38 11.63
N GLU A 42 2.34 1.86 12.87
CA GLU A 42 1.49 1.20 13.87
C GLU A 42 0.03 1.18 13.46
N ASP A 43 -0.50 2.29 12.93
CA ASP A 43 -1.87 2.38 12.41
C ASP A 43 -2.08 1.42 11.23
N MET A 44 -1.13 1.36 10.29
CA MET A 44 -1.19 0.44 9.14
C MET A 44 -1.09 -1.04 9.58
N ALA A 45 -0.26 -1.34 10.57
CA ALA A 45 -0.15 -2.69 11.12
C ALA A 45 -1.46 -3.13 11.79
N GLY A 46 -2.08 -2.26 12.59
CA GLY A 46 -3.38 -2.53 13.22
C GLY A 46 -4.51 -2.76 12.21
N GLN A 47 -4.56 -1.96 11.14
CA GLN A 47 -5.51 -2.18 10.05
C GLN A 47 -5.27 -3.52 9.34
N ALA A 48 -4.02 -3.86 9.05
CA ALA A 48 -3.69 -5.12 8.41
C ALA A 48 -4.09 -6.34 9.27
N GLU A 49 -3.89 -6.29 10.59
CA GLU A 49 -4.33 -7.35 11.51
C GLU A 49 -5.85 -7.49 11.52
N GLN A 50 -6.59 -6.39 11.56
CA GLN A 50 -8.05 -6.41 11.48
C GLN A 50 -8.52 -7.00 10.15
N THR A 51 -7.96 -6.57 9.03
CA THR A 51 -8.28 -7.08 7.69
C THR A 51 -8.00 -8.57 7.58
N GLN A 52 -6.88 -9.05 8.14
CA GLN A 52 -6.54 -10.48 8.17
C GLN A 52 -7.53 -11.29 9.01
N ALA A 53 -7.95 -10.77 10.17
CA ALA A 53 -8.95 -11.43 11.00
C ALA A 53 -10.31 -11.54 10.29
N GLU A 54 -10.75 -10.47 9.63
CA GLU A 54 -11.97 -10.47 8.81
C GLU A 54 -11.88 -11.45 7.64
N ALA A 55 -10.75 -11.45 6.92
CA ALA A 55 -10.51 -12.35 5.79
C ALA A 55 -10.48 -13.83 6.23
N THR A 56 -9.88 -14.10 7.39
CA THR A 56 -9.84 -15.45 7.98
C THR A 56 -11.23 -15.92 8.33
N ALA A 57 -12.04 -15.08 8.99
CA ALA A 57 -13.40 -15.40 9.35
C ALA A 57 -14.27 -15.63 8.10
N PHE A 58 -14.12 -14.81 7.07
CA PHE A 58 -14.85 -14.94 5.82
C PHE A 58 -14.42 -16.21 5.06
N GLY A 59 -13.12 -16.43 4.84
CA GLY A 59 -12.58 -17.57 4.09
C GLY A 59 -12.91 -18.92 4.71
N GLY A 60 -13.05 -19.00 6.05
CA GLY A 60 -13.44 -20.22 6.74
C GLY A 60 -14.86 -20.73 6.41
N GLY A 61 -15.72 -19.89 5.84
CA GLY A 61 -17.10 -20.23 5.48
C GLY A 61 -17.41 -20.08 3.98
N HIS A 62 -16.45 -19.64 3.16
CA HIS A 62 -16.68 -19.29 1.75
C HIS A 62 -15.65 -19.96 0.82
N SER A 63 -16.00 -20.04 -0.46
CA SER A 63 -15.11 -20.53 -1.51
C SER A 63 -14.07 -19.48 -1.92
N GLN A 64 -13.00 -19.91 -2.59
CA GLN A 64 -12.01 -19.01 -3.16
C GLN A 64 -12.59 -18.05 -4.21
N ALA A 65 -13.60 -18.48 -4.96
CA ALA A 65 -14.33 -17.61 -5.88
C ALA A 65 -15.08 -16.47 -5.16
N GLU A 66 -15.69 -16.78 -4.00
CA GLU A 66 -16.35 -15.76 -3.17
C GLU A 66 -15.31 -14.81 -2.53
N CYS A 67 -14.14 -15.31 -2.12
CA CYS A 67 -13.03 -14.46 -1.67
C CYS A 67 -12.63 -13.43 -2.74
N GLN A 68 -12.52 -13.88 -4.01
CA GLN A 68 -12.21 -12.99 -5.13
C GLN A 68 -13.33 -11.95 -5.36
N ALA A 69 -14.60 -12.39 -5.35
CA ALA A 69 -15.74 -11.49 -5.54
C ALA A 69 -15.81 -10.42 -4.44
N GLU A 70 -15.63 -10.81 -3.18
CA GLU A 70 -15.64 -9.88 -2.05
C GLU A 70 -14.47 -8.90 -2.10
N SER A 71 -13.27 -9.35 -2.47
CA SER A 71 -12.13 -8.44 -2.60
C SER A 71 -12.27 -7.43 -3.75
N MET A 72 -12.94 -7.82 -4.85
CA MET A 72 -13.27 -6.87 -5.92
C MET A 72 -14.27 -5.82 -5.44
N ARG A 73 -15.26 -6.20 -4.64
CA ARG A 73 -16.19 -5.27 -4.01
C ARG A 73 -15.48 -4.30 -3.06
N ARG A 74 -14.52 -4.77 -2.25
CA ARG A 74 -13.74 -3.96 -1.31
C ARG A 74 -12.73 -3.05 -2.02
N GLY A 75 -12.10 -3.53 -3.07
CA GLY A 75 -11.09 -2.79 -3.85
C GLY A 75 -11.72 -1.94 -4.96
N PRO A 76 -11.88 -2.49 -6.18
CA PRO A 76 -12.29 -1.71 -7.34
C PRO A 76 -13.62 -0.96 -7.21
N ASP A 77 -14.59 -1.50 -6.45
CA ASP A 77 -15.89 -0.84 -6.28
C ASP A 77 -15.86 0.28 -5.21
N THR A 78 -14.95 0.20 -4.25
CA THR A 78 -14.91 1.08 -3.08
C THR A 78 -13.74 2.07 -3.11
N CYS A 79 -12.54 1.59 -3.47
CA CYS A 79 -11.32 2.40 -3.45
C CYS A 79 -11.25 3.38 -4.62
N THR A 80 -10.69 4.56 -4.37
CA THR A 80 -10.26 5.46 -5.46
C THR A 80 -8.88 5.03 -5.97
N ASP A 81 -8.52 5.48 -7.19
CA ASP A 81 -7.24 5.10 -7.83
C ASP A 81 -5.99 5.67 -7.12
N ILE A 82 -6.17 6.56 -6.15
CA ILE A 82 -5.09 7.16 -5.35
C ILE A 82 -5.09 6.70 -3.88
N ASP A 83 -6.09 5.93 -3.45
CA ASP A 83 -6.19 5.43 -2.07
C ASP A 83 -5.41 4.13 -1.90
N VAL A 84 -4.10 4.28 -1.68
CA VAL A 84 -3.18 3.15 -1.53
C VAL A 84 -3.54 2.27 -0.33
N GLY A 85 -3.98 2.87 0.80
CA GLY A 85 -4.37 2.12 2.00
C GLY A 85 -5.53 1.17 1.71
N CYS A 86 -6.60 1.68 1.14
CA CYS A 86 -7.76 0.90 0.73
C CYS A 86 -7.39 -0.24 -0.25
N MET A 87 -6.53 0.04 -1.23
CA MET A 87 -6.07 -0.97 -2.20
C MET A 87 -5.25 -2.08 -1.55
N VAL A 88 -4.38 -1.73 -0.59
CA VAL A 88 -3.58 -2.70 0.17
C VAL A 88 -4.48 -3.57 1.03
N ASP A 89 -5.45 -2.99 1.74
CA ASP A 89 -6.40 -3.74 2.56
C ASP A 89 -7.19 -4.76 1.74
N ALA A 90 -7.69 -4.37 0.57
CA ALA A 90 -8.41 -5.28 -0.32
C ALA A 90 -7.51 -6.43 -0.85
N ALA A 91 -6.23 -6.14 -1.12
CA ALA A 91 -5.26 -7.16 -1.54
C ALA A 91 -4.88 -8.12 -0.40
N VAL A 92 -4.67 -7.60 0.82
CA VAL A 92 -4.43 -8.39 2.04
C VAL A 92 -5.64 -9.28 2.34
N PHE A 93 -6.85 -8.73 2.24
CA PHE A 93 -8.08 -9.50 2.39
C PHE A 93 -8.12 -10.68 1.42
N LEU A 94 -7.89 -10.43 0.11
CA LEU A 94 -7.90 -11.50 -0.90
C LEU A 94 -6.88 -12.58 -0.58
N HIS A 95 -5.63 -12.20 -0.36
CA HIS A 95 -4.55 -13.15 -0.10
C HIS A 95 -4.86 -14.04 1.12
N THR A 96 -5.24 -13.45 2.25
CA THR A 96 -5.55 -14.18 3.48
C THR A 96 -6.80 -15.05 3.33
N CYS A 97 -7.85 -14.54 2.68
CA CYS A 97 -9.07 -15.29 2.43
C CYS A 97 -8.80 -16.54 1.57
N LEU A 98 -8.00 -16.42 0.51
CA LEU A 98 -7.62 -17.55 -0.34
C LEU A 98 -6.82 -18.61 0.39
N GLN A 99 -5.97 -18.22 1.37
CA GLN A 99 -5.19 -19.16 2.18
C GLN A 99 -6.06 -20.01 3.11
N VAL A 100 -7.18 -19.47 3.58
CA VAL A 100 -8.08 -20.12 4.55
C VAL A 100 -9.24 -20.87 3.87
N ALA A 101 -9.73 -20.37 2.75
CA ALA A 101 -10.81 -20.97 2.00
C ALA A 101 -10.42 -22.38 1.48
N PRO A 102 -11.39 -23.28 1.33
CA PRO A 102 -11.14 -24.60 0.72
C PRO A 102 -10.44 -24.45 -0.62
N ALA A 103 -9.30 -25.14 -0.79
CA ALA A 103 -8.47 -25.04 -1.97
C ALA A 103 -9.24 -25.43 -3.24
N ASP A 104 -9.18 -24.59 -4.25
CA ASP A 104 -9.73 -24.84 -5.57
C ASP A 104 -8.61 -24.72 -6.62
N PRO A 105 -8.19 -25.83 -7.28
CA PRO A 105 -7.17 -25.81 -8.31
C PRO A 105 -7.46 -24.82 -9.44
N ALA A 106 -8.73 -24.56 -9.74
CA ALA A 106 -9.14 -23.62 -10.79
C ALA A 106 -8.78 -22.15 -10.46
N THR A 107 -8.59 -21.82 -9.18
CA THR A 107 -8.25 -20.44 -8.76
C THR A 107 -6.95 -19.95 -9.37
N CYS A 108 -5.94 -20.81 -9.53
CA CYS A 108 -4.63 -20.46 -10.09
C CYS A 108 -4.44 -20.94 -11.54
N GLU A 109 -5.47 -21.52 -12.15
CA GLU A 109 -5.38 -21.96 -13.55
C GLU A 109 -5.24 -20.74 -14.49
N GLY A 110 -4.19 -20.78 -15.32
CA GLY A 110 -3.89 -19.69 -16.26
C GLY A 110 -3.38 -18.39 -15.62
N VAL A 111 -3.16 -18.36 -14.30
CA VAL A 111 -2.52 -17.23 -13.62
C VAL A 111 -1.02 -17.29 -13.85
N PRO A 112 -0.35 -16.25 -14.42
CA PRO A 112 1.08 -16.25 -14.66
C PRO A 112 1.88 -16.11 -13.36
N SER A 113 3.18 -16.41 -13.40
CA SER A 113 4.08 -16.16 -12.27
C SER A 113 4.47 -14.68 -12.19
N ARG A 114 4.68 -14.20 -10.97
CA ARG A 114 5.24 -12.87 -10.71
C ARG A 114 6.67 -12.71 -11.21
N ASP A 115 7.38 -13.81 -11.44
CA ASP A 115 8.73 -13.81 -12.02
C ASP A 115 8.74 -13.44 -13.51
N THR A 116 7.57 -13.40 -14.16
CA THR A 116 7.38 -12.95 -15.54
C THR A 116 6.58 -11.63 -15.59
N PRO A 117 7.18 -10.48 -15.24
CA PRO A 117 6.44 -9.23 -14.97
C PRO A 117 5.65 -8.70 -16.18
N LEU A 118 6.11 -8.92 -17.42
CA LEU A 118 5.38 -8.49 -18.62
C LEU A 118 4.14 -9.35 -18.84
N GLU A 119 4.24 -10.66 -18.67
CA GLU A 119 3.12 -11.58 -18.79
C GLU A 119 2.10 -11.33 -17.68
N ALA A 120 2.57 -11.21 -16.44
CA ALA A 120 1.74 -10.89 -15.28
C ALA A 120 0.99 -9.57 -15.48
N GLY A 121 1.68 -8.52 -15.92
CA GLY A 121 1.06 -7.21 -16.18
C GLY A 121 0.00 -7.25 -17.27
N THR A 122 0.26 -7.96 -18.36
CA THR A 122 -0.72 -8.14 -19.46
C THR A 122 -1.94 -8.91 -18.97
N TRP A 123 -1.72 -10.03 -18.28
CA TRP A 123 -2.80 -10.85 -17.72
C TRP A 123 -3.67 -10.06 -16.72
N ILE A 124 -3.07 -9.27 -15.82
CA ILE A 124 -3.80 -8.42 -14.87
C ILE A 124 -4.70 -7.43 -15.62
N ALA A 125 -4.16 -6.76 -16.64
CA ALA A 125 -4.92 -5.77 -17.41
C ALA A 125 -6.12 -6.40 -18.13
N GLU A 126 -5.94 -7.57 -18.74
CA GLU A 126 -7.00 -8.32 -19.41
C GLU A 126 -8.04 -8.84 -18.42
N GLU A 127 -7.60 -9.37 -17.26
CA GLU A 127 -8.49 -9.86 -16.23
C GLU A 127 -9.32 -8.75 -15.59
N CYS A 128 -8.72 -7.59 -15.30
CA CYS A 128 -9.44 -6.42 -14.83
C CYS A 128 -10.44 -5.92 -15.87
N ALA A 129 -10.08 -5.89 -17.16
CA ALA A 129 -10.99 -5.51 -18.23
C ALA A 129 -12.18 -6.48 -18.34
N ARG A 130 -11.93 -7.80 -18.26
CA ARG A 130 -12.97 -8.84 -18.31
C ARG A 130 -13.96 -8.74 -17.14
N ARG A 131 -13.49 -8.29 -15.97
CA ARG A 131 -14.32 -8.04 -14.78
C ARG A 131 -15.04 -6.67 -14.80
N GLY A 132 -14.84 -5.85 -15.82
CA GLY A 132 -15.45 -4.52 -15.94
C GLY A 132 -14.64 -3.38 -15.30
N TYR A 133 -13.41 -3.64 -14.87
CA TYR A 133 -12.51 -2.69 -14.18
C TYR A 133 -11.33 -2.26 -15.05
N ALA A 134 -11.54 -2.09 -16.37
CA ALA A 134 -10.49 -1.65 -17.27
C ALA A 134 -9.81 -0.36 -16.78
N ASN A 135 -8.47 -0.37 -16.71
CA ASN A 135 -7.64 0.77 -16.26
C ASN A 135 -7.88 1.23 -14.81
N ARG A 136 -8.52 0.42 -13.97
CA ARG A 136 -8.69 0.72 -12.54
C ARG A 136 -7.50 0.23 -11.74
N GLN A 137 -6.80 1.17 -11.11
CA GLN A 137 -5.63 0.88 -10.27
C GLN A 137 -5.95 -0.09 -9.11
N PRO A 138 -7.09 0.04 -8.40
CA PRO A 138 -7.45 -0.90 -7.34
C PRO A 138 -7.56 -2.35 -7.81
N CYS A 139 -8.11 -2.60 -9.02
CA CYS A 139 -8.16 -3.95 -9.57
C CYS A 139 -6.76 -4.53 -9.80
N ASN A 140 -5.87 -3.74 -10.41
CA ASN A 140 -4.49 -4.16 -10.65
C ASN A 140 -3.78 -4.54 -9.35
N GLN A 141 -3.92 -3.73 -8.31
CA GLN A 141 -3.29 -3.96 -6.99
C GLN A 141 -3.86 -5.21 -6.29
N VAL A 142 -5.17 -5.40 -6.32
CA VAL A 142 -5.81 -6.58 -5.72
C VAL A 142 -5.36 -7.86 -6.42
N LEU A 143 -5.32 -7.89 -7.75
CA LEU A 143 -4.86 -9.07 -8.48
C LEU A 143 -3.36 -9.32 -8.28
N GLN A 144 -2.54 -8.28 -8.36
CA GLN A 144 -1.08 -8.40 -8.24
C GLN A 144 -0.64 -8.88 -6.86
N ASN A 145 -1.16 -8.24 -5.80
CA ASN A 145 -0.71 -8.46 -4.44
C ASN A 145 -1.57 -9.49 -3.67
N GLY A 146 -2.77 -9.78 -4.15
CA GLY A 146 -3.65 -10.81 -3.60
C GLY A 146 -3.52 -12.13 -4.35
N LEU A 147 -4.06 -12.19 -5.56
CA LEU A 147 -4.19 -13.45 -6.32
C LEU A 147 -2.86 -14.00 -6.85
N LEU A 148 -2.07 -13.18 -7.58
CA LEU A 148 -0.79 -13.65 -8.12
C LEU A 148 0.14 -14.12 -7.00
N ARG A 149 0.19 -13.37 -5.90
CA ARG A 149 0.99 -13.75 -4.75
C ARG A 149 0.55 -15.09 -4.17
N TYR A 150 -0.74 -15.30 -3.95
CA TYR A 150 -1.28 -16.56 -3.47
C TYR A 150 -0.90 -17.73 -4.39
N CYS A 151 -1.09 -17.56 -5.71
CA CYS A 151 -0.79 -18.62 -6.68
C CYS A 151 0.70 -18.94 -6.78
N ASP A 152 1.60 -17.97 -6.59
CA ASP A 152 3.04 -18.25 -6.54
C ASP A 152 3.46 -19.00 -5.27
N GLU A 153 2.83 -18.71 -4.12
CA GLU A 153 3.11 -19.36 -2.85
C GLU A 153 2.55 -20.81 -2.78
N THR A 154 1.59 -21.15 -3.64
CA THR A 154 0.92 -22.46 -3.65
C THR A 154 1.40 -23.40 -4.77
N ARG A 155 2.25 -22.94 -5.70
CA ARG A 155 2.91 -23.74 -6.74
C ARG A 155 4.13 -24.46 -6.20
#